data_d93f7a076795b74db1095add47095454
#
_entry.id   d93f7a076795b74db1095add47095454
#
_cell.length_a   1.000
_cell.length_b   1.000
_cell.length_c   1.000
_cell.angle_alpha   90.00
_cell.angle_beta   90.00
_cell.angle_gamma   90.00
#
_symmetry.space_group_name_H-M   'P 1'
#
loop_
_entity.id
_entity.type
_entity.pdbx_description
1 polymer ?
#
loop_
_entity_poly.entity_id
_entity_poly.type
_entity_poly.pdbx_seq_one_letter_code
_entity_poly.pdbx_strand_id
1 'polypeptide(L)'
;MMKKVLSICLFFILCFTIVHGVIFEVRDLSKFEQEVSLLNRNSLVLFDIDYTILTPKDAALKPCGRHLRRKFLHVLGAKRREWLQSIIGLEGEEELMDGAIPSIIQRMQKEKIPVIGFTALETGEYGKIVNSEDWRLNQLKKFNIDFSSAFHQINPIILTEINPYNSHYPIFKNGVLFSNHQPKGEVFIAFLGRIGWKPCKILFMDDSIDQLKSVESAAKALGIEFIGFHYIAAETIPCELDEKLGEFQFRNLVEHERWLPDAEAKKF
;
A
#
# COMPACT_ATOMS: atom_id res chain seq x y z
N MET A 1 50.59 32.96 45.17
CA MET A 1 50.16 31.61 44.64
C MET A 1 48.83 31.77 43.85
N MET A 2 48.86 31.94 42.54
CA MET A 2 47.69 32.04 41.67
C MET A 2 47.37 30.69 41.14
N LYS A 3 46.18 30.13 41.48
CA LYS A 3 45.65 28.90 40.88
C LYS A 3 45.04 29.21 39.50
N LYS A 4 45.67 28.70 38.43
CA LYS A 4 45.09 28.72 37.09
C LYS A 4 43.95 27.71 37.04
N VAL A 5 42.75 28.19 36.84
CA VAL A 5 41.57 27.35 36.52
C VAL A 5 41.60 27.07 35.03
N LEU A 6 41.83 25.82 34.67
CA LEU A 6 41.80 25.35 33.28
C LEU A 6 40.34 25.04 32.93
N SER A 7 39.72 25.91 32.13
CA SER A 7 38.34 25.70 31.61
C SER A 7 38.42 24.75 30.42
N ILE A 8 37.95 23.52 30.60
CA ILE A 8 37.81 22.53 29.50
C ILE A 8 36.46 22.80 28.84
N CYS A 9 36.47 23.46 27.68
CA CYS A 9 35.30 23.54 26.79
C CYS A 9 35.11 22.20 26.12
N LEU A 10 34.11 21.41 26.55
CA LEU A 10 33.66 20.21 25.88
C LEU A 10 32.87 20.62 24.64
N PHE A 11 33.48 20.54 23.47
CA PHE A 11 32.80 20.70 22.19
C PHE A 11 31.99 19.42 21.93
N PHE A 12 30.68 19.48 22.15
CA PHE A 12 29.75 18.48 21.64
C PHE A 12 29.66 18.64 20.12
N ILE A 13 30.39 17.81 19.38
CA ILE A 13 30.17 17.66 17.93
C ILE A 13 28.87 16.91 17.79
N LEU A 14 27.75 17.64 17.54
CA LEU A 14 26.51 17.02 17.03
C LEU A 14 26.82 16.52 15.63
N CYS A 15 27.11 15.21 15.50
CA CYS A 15 27.07 14.53 14.23
C CYS A 15 25.60 14.52 13.75
N PHE A 16 25.22 15.49 12.93
CA PHE A 16 24.02 15.39 12.12
C PHE A 16 24.27 14.31 11.07
N THR A 17 23.83 13.08 11.33
CA THR A 17 23.70 12.09 10.27
C THR A 17 22.62 12.59 9.34
N ILE A 18 23.02 12.99 8.12
CA ILE A 18 22.07 13.31 7.06
C ILE A 18 21.39 12.00 6.70
N VAL A 19 20.13 11.87 7.09
CA VAL A 19 19.31 10.71 6.74
C VAL A 19 18.90 10.88 5.27
N HIS A 20 19.51 10.06 4.40
CA HIS A 20 19.20 10.06 2.98
C HIS A 20 18.01 9.14 2.72
N GLY A 21 16.97 9.69 2.08
CA GLY A 21 15.97 8.89 1.36
C GLY A 21 16.50 8.54 -0.03
N VAL A 22 16.19 7.35 -0.52
CA VAL A 22 16.42 6.93 -1.90
C VAL A 22 15.21 6.17 -2.41
N ILE A 23 14.82 6.43 -3.67
CA ILE A 23 13.74 5.69 -4.34
C ILE A 23 14.34 5.04 -5.59
N PHE A 24 14.24 3.71 -5.66
CA PHE A 24 14.63 2.91 -6.82
C PHE A 24 13.40 2.60 -7.66
N GLU A 25 13.47 2.80 -8.97
CA GLU A 25 12.48 2.23 -9.90
C GLU A 25 12.86 0.76 -10.14
N VAL A 26 11.90 -0.15 -9.92
CA VAL A 26 12.13 -1.59 -10.03
C VAL A 26 10.98 -2.28 -10.76
N ARG A 27 11.30 -3.35 -11.50
CA ARG A 27 10.33 -4.17 -12.25
C ARG A 27 10.19 -5.57 -11.68
N ASP A 28 11.10 -5.95 -10.80
CA ASP A 28 11.13 -7.23 -10.09
C ASP A 28 11.58 -7.03 -8.65
N LEU A 29 11.58 -8.12 -7.88
CA LEU A 29 11.86 -8.09 -6.45
C LEU A 29 13.35 -8.17 -6.11
N SER A 30 14.26 -8.31 -7.08
CA SER A 30 15.67 -8.62 -6.84
C SER A 30 16.36 -7.58 -5.98
N LYS A 31 16.18 -6.28 -6.31
CA LYS A 31 16.75 -5.19 -5.52
C LYS A 31 16.13 -5.06 -4.14
N PHE A 32 14.82 -5.28 -4.03
CA PHE A 32 14.11 -5.29 -2.77
C PHE A 32 14.62 -6.41 -1.85
N GLU A 33 14.80 -7.63 -2.35
CA GLU A 33 15.32 -8.76 -1.57
C GLU A 33 16.74 -8.52 -1.07
N GLN A 34 17.59 -7.85 -1.86
CA GLN A 34 18.92 -7.45 -1.42
C GLN A 34 18.85 -6.54 -0.18
N GLU A 35 17.99 -5.54 -0.20
CA GLU A 35 17.83 -4.62 0.94
C GLU A 35 17.16 -5.30 2.14
N VAL A 36 16.20 -6.21 1.92
CA VAL A 36 15.56 -7.01 2.98
C VAL A 36 16.61 -7.82 3.74
N SER A 37 17.63 -8.38 3.07
CA SER A 37 18.69 -9.16 3.72
C SER A 37 19.54 -8.37 4.73
N LEU A 38 19.48 -7.03 4.68
CA LEU A 38 20.21 -6.11 5.56
C LEU A 38 19.37 -5.62 6.75
N LEU A 39 18.09 -6.04 6.83
CA LEU A 39 17.17 -5.55 7.84
C LEU A 39 17.35 -6.27 9.20
N ASN A 40 16.80 -5.64 10.21
CA ASN A 40 16.72 -6.19 11.56
C ASN A 40 15.37 -5.83 12.20
N ARG A 41 15.15 -6.23 13.45
CA ARG A 41 13.88 -6.01 14.18
C ARG A 41 13.53 -4.54 14.46
N ASN A 42 14.48 -3.61 14.29
CA ASN A 42 14.26 -2.18 14.40
C ASN A 42 13.93 -1.54 13.05
N SER A 43 13.82 -2.33 11.99
CA SER A 43 13.38 -1.89 10.67
C SER A 43 11.87 -2.12 10.50
N LEU A 44 11.26 -1.42 9.56
CA LEU A 44 9.85 -1.58 9.18
C LEU A 44 9.75 -1.75 7.66
N VAL A 45 9.00 -2.75 7.24
CA VAL A 45 8.69 -2.94 5.81
C VAL A 45 7.23 -2.63 5.56
N LEU A 46 7.00 -1.80 4.54
CA LEU A 46 5.68 -1.38 4.08
C LEU A 46 5.47 -1.92 2.67
N PHE A 47 4.31 -2.51 2.44
CA PHE A 47 3.86 -2.91 1.11
C PHE A 47 2.56 -2.19 0.77
N ASP A 48 2.52 -1.47 -0.34
CA ASP A 48 1.25 -1.17 -0.96
C ASP A 48 0.58 -2.46 -1.44
N ILE A 49 -0.72 -2.43 -1.70
CA ILE A 49 -1.49 -3.63 -2.01
C ILE A 49 -1.87 -3.66 -3.49
N ASP A 50 -2.59 -2.64 -3.96
CA ASP A 50 -3.13 -2.62 -5.32
C ASP A 50 -2.03 -2.30 -6.34
N TYR A 51 -1.86 -3.14 -7.37
CA TYR A 51 -0.78 -3.08 -8.37
C TYR A 51 0.64 -3.23 -7.81
N THR A 52 0.76 -3.56 -6.51
CA THR A 52 2.03 -3.88 -5.84
C THR A 52 2.05 -5.33 -5.37
N ILE A 53 1.11 -5.76 -4.55
CA ILE A 53 0.94 -7.15 -4.14
C ILE A 53 -0.04 -7.87 -5.05
N LEU A 54 -1.21 -7.25 -5.29
CA LEU A 54 -2.32 -7.79 -6.05
C LEU A 54 -2.57 -6.98 -7.31
N THR A 55 -3.02 -7.65 -8.36
CA THR A 55 -3.51 -7.03 -9.60
C THR A 55 -4.75 -7.75 -10.08
N PRO A 56 -5.69 -7.06 -10.76
CA PRO A 56 -6.79 -7.74 -11.41
C PRO A 56 -6.31 -8.75 -12.46
N LYS A 57 -6.99 -9.89 -12.57
CA LYS A 57 -6.73 -10.85 -13.65
C LYS A 57 -7.25 -10.34 -14.99
N ASP A 58 -8.44 -9.73 -14.99
CA ASP A 58 -9.11 -9.26 -16.18
C ASP A 58 -8.35 -8.13 -16.87
N ALA A 59 -8.03 -8.28 -18.15
CA ALA A 59 -7.24 -7.30 -18.91
C ALA A 59 -7.89 -5.91 -18.93
N ALA A 60 -9.22 -5.83 -18.98
CA ALA A 60 -9.97 -4.60 -18.97
C ALA A 60 -9.79 -3.77 -17.65
N LEU A 61 -9.38 -4.41 -16.56
CA LEU A 61 -9.12 -3.76 -15.27
C LEU A 61 -7.65 -3.39 -15.06
N LYS A 62 -6.73 -3.95 -15.85
CA LYS A 62 -5.29 -3.67 -15.81
C LYS A 62 -4.97 -2.27 -16.38
N PRO A 63 -3.73 -1.77 -16.27
CA PRO A 63 -3.33 -0.46 -16.80
C PRO A 63 -3.68 -0.25 -18.28
N CYS A 64 -3.57 -1.30 -19.12
CA CYS A 64 -3.93 -1.25 -20.53
C CYS A 64 -5.43 -0.96 -20.77
N GLY A 65 -6.32 -1.33 -19.85
CA GLY A 65 -7.77 -1.08 -19.91
C GLY A 65 -8.22 0.24 -19.25
N ARG A 66 -7.30 1.10 -18.77
CA ARG A 66 -7.65 2.38 -18.09
C ARG A 66 -8.58 3.27 -18.91
N HIS A 67 -8.44 3.28 -20.23
CA HIS A 67 -9.28 4.08 -21.11
C HIS A 67 -10.74 3.58 -21.13
N LEU A 68 -10.99 2.28 -21.03
CA LEU A 68 -12.33 1.71 -20.88
C LEU A 68 -12.96 2.13 -19.55
N ARG A 69 -12.20 2.04 -18.43
CA ARG A 69 -12.67 2.52 -17.14
C ARG A 69 -13.06 4.00 -17.20
N ARG A 70 -12.26 4.84 -17.85
CA ARG A 70 -12.59 6.26 -18.07
C ARG A 70 -13.87 6.41 -18.90
N LYS A 71 -13.98 5.69 -20.00
CA LYS A 71 -15.13 5.74 -20.91
C LYS A 71 -16.44 5.41 -20.21
N PHE A 72 -16.47 4.37 -19.38
CA PHE A 72 -17.70 3.84 -18.79
C PHE A 72 -18.00 4.33 -17.37
N LEU A 73 -16.97 4.52 -16.52
CA LEU A 73 -17.19 4.85 -15.12
C LEU A 73 -16.96 6.32 -14.78
N HIS A 74 -15.95 6.99 -15.36
CA HIS A 74 -15.64 8.37 -14.97
C HIS A 74 -16.68 9.38 -15.42
N VAL A 75 -17.55 9.04 -16.37
CA VAL A 75 -18.69 9.86 -16.80
C VAL A 75 -19.87 9.81 -15.83
N LEU A 76 -19.85 8.87 -14.89
CA LEU A 76 -20.91 8.68 -13.90
C LEU A 76 -20.69 9.54 -12.66
N GLY A 77 -21.78 9.88 -11.96
CA GLY A 77 -21.72 10.53 -10.65
C GLY A 77 -20.98 9.66 -9.62
N ALA A 78 -20.35 10.30 -8.62
CA ALA A 78 -19.46 9.63 -7.65
C ALA A 78 -20.09 8.39 -6.99
N LYS A 79 -21.31 8.51 -6.45
CA LYS A 79 -22.01 7.37 -5.80
C LYS A 79 -22.28 6.19 -6.73
N ARG A 80 -22.66 6.47 -7.99
CA ARG A 80 -22.91 5.39 -8.97
C ARG A 80 -21.61 4.71 -9.36
N ARG A 81 -20.54 5.48 -9.54
CA ARG A 81 -19.21 4.96 -9.81
C ARG A 81 -18.70 4.07 -8.68
N GLU A 82 -18.79 4.54 -7.45
CA GLU A 82 -18.43 3.78 -6.25
C GLU A 82 -19.20 2.46 -6.16
N TRP A 83 -20.51 2.51 -6.38
CA TRP A 83 -21.37 1.33 -6.40
C TRP A 83 -20.88 0.29 -7.42
N LEU A 84 -20.62 0.71 -8.67
CA LEU A 84 -20.15 -0.19 -9.73
C LEU A 84 -18.72 -0.68 -9.49
N GLN A 85 -17.84 0.15 -8.94
CA GLN A 85 -16.49 -0.27 -8.57
C GLN A 85 -16.50 -1.32 -7.45
N SER A 86 -17.42 -1.21 -6.50
CA SER A 86 -17.56 -2.23 -5.46
C SER A 86 -18.03 -3.58 -6.01
N ILE A 87 -18.84 -3.59 -7.08
CA ILE A 87 -19.22 -4.82 -7.78
C ILE A 87 -18.00 -5.46 -8.44
N ILE A 88 -17.16 -4.67 -9.10
CA ILE A 88 -15.87 -5.16 -9.63
C ILE A 88 -15.04 -5.80 -8.50
N GLY A 89 -14.94 -5.14 -7.35
CA GLY A 89 -14.19 -5.68 -6.21
C GLY A 89 -14.75 -7.01 -5.67
N LEU A 90 -16.08 -7.21 -5.73
CA LEU A 90 -16.73 -8.41 -5.23
C LEU A 90 -16.74 -9.57 -6.24
N GLU A 91 -16.85 -9.29 -7.54
CA GLU A 91 -17.06 -10.26 -8.60
C GLU A 91 -15.83 -10.46 -9.50
N GLY A 92 -14.91 -9.48 -9.52
CA GLY A 92 -13.64 -9.60 -10.22
C GLY A 92 -12.66 -10.52 -9.52
N GLU A 93 -11.72 -11.06 -10.29
CA GLU A 93 -10.65 -11.91 -9.76
C GLU A 93 -9.34 -11.13 -9.70
N GLU A 94 -8.57 -11.40 -8.64
CA GLU A 94 -7.22 -10.87 -8.45
C GLU A 94 -6.17 -11.97 -8.59
N GLU A 95 -4.93 -11.58 -8.84
CA GLU A 95 -3.74 -12.43 -8.86
C GLU A 95 -2.57 -11.71 -8.18
N LEU A 96 -1.54 -12.45 -7.78
CA LEU A 96 -0.32 -11.87 -7.26
C LEU A 96 0.46 -11.19 -8.39
N MET A 97 1.01 -10.01 -8.10
CA MET A 97 1.96 -9.34 -9.00
C MET A 97 3.23 -10.17 -9.20
N ASP A 98 3.69 -10.82 -8.13
CA ASP A 98 4.79 -11.78 -8.15
C ASP A 98 4.50 -12.90 -7.15
N GLY A 99 4.61 -14.15 -7.61
CA GLY A 99 4.36 -15.34 -6.78
C GLY A 99 5.32 -15.51 -5.58
N ALA A 100 6.44 -14.79 -5.54
CA ALA A 100 7.39 -14.83 -4.44
C ALA A 100 6.97 -13.94 -3.24
N ILE A 101 6.08 -12.97 -3.44
CA ILE A 101 5.69 -12.01 -2.40
C ILE A 101 5.24 -12.68 -1.09
N PRO A 102 4.34 -13.69 -1.09
CA PRO A 102 3.90 -14.32 0.16
C PRO A 102 5.06 -14.95 0.94
N SER A 103 5.99 -15.61 0.25
CA SER A 103 7.14 -16.25 0.88
C SER A 103 8.14 -15.24 1.46
N ILE A 104 8.33 -14.10 0.79
CA ILE A 104 9.17 -13.00 1.26
C ILE A 104 8.58 -12.40 2.54
N ILE A 105 7.27 -12.13 2.57
CA ILE A 105 6.57 -11.61 3.76
C ILE A 105 6.71 -12.60 4.93
N GLN A 106 6.43 -13.89 4.71
CA GLN A 106 6.52 -14.92 5.74
C GLN A 106 7.96 -15.09 6.29
N ARG A 107 8.98 -14.99 5.41
CA ARG A 107 10.39 -15.02 5.83
C ARG A 107 10.70 -13.86 6.78
N MET A 108 10.34 -12.62 6.42
CA MET A 108 10.56 -11.46 7.27
C MET A 108 9.83 -11.58 8.63
N GLN A 109 8.59 -12.06 8.62
CA GLN A 109 7.82 -12.28 9.85
C GLN A 109 8.49 -13.34 10.74
N LYS A 110 9.01 -14.43 10.18
CA LYS A 110 9.77 -15.47 10.90
C LYS A 110 11.04 -14.88 11.52
N GLU A 111 11.69 -13.97 10.84
CA GLU A 111 12.87 -13.23 11.32
C GLU A 111 12.51 -12.10 12.30
N LYS A 112 11.21 -11.92 12.58
CA LYS A 112 10.65 -10.89 13.46
C LYS A 112 10.93 -9.46 12.99
N ILE A 113 11.03 -9.27 11.69
CA ILE A 113 11.05 -7.96 11.05
C ILE A 113 9.58 -7.52 10.92
N PRO A 114 9.18 -6.36 11.49
CA PRO A 114 7.83 -5.85 11.30
C PRO A 114 7.52 -5.57 9.82
N VAL A 115 6.45 -6.19 9.32
CA VAL A 115 5.95 -6.02 7.94
C VAL A 115 4.47 -5.70 8.00
N ILE A 116 4.04 -4.63 7.35
CA ILE A 116 2.63 -4.23 7.27
C ILE A 116 2.20 -3.94 5.84
N GLY A 117 0.93 -4.13 5.54
CA GLY A 117 0.31 -3.58 4.34
C GLY A 117 0.02 -2.09 4.53
N PHE A 118 0.08 -1.29 3.45
CA PHE A 118 -0.21 0.13 3.51
C PHE A 118 -0.94 0.59 2.25
N THR A 119 -2.26 0.58 2.26
CA THR A 119 -3.09 0.87 1.08
C THR A 119 -3.80 2.22 1.17
N ALA A 120 -4.09 2.80 0.01
CA ALA A 120 -4.93 4.00 -0.12
C ALA A 120 -6.44 3.70 -0.06
N LEU A 121 -6.83 2.43 0.05
CA LEU A 121 -8.21 1.99 0.05
C LEU A 121 -9.07 2.77 1.05
N GLU A 122 -10.31 3.05 0.66
CA GLU A 122 -11.32 3.64 1.54
C GLU A 122 -11.62 2.74 2.72
N THR A 123 -11.99 3.35 3.86
CA THR A 123 -12.38 2.65 5.08
C THR A 123 -13.89 2.68 5.25
N GLY A 124 -14.46 1.69 5.97
CA GLY A 124 -15.89 1.55 6.17
C GLY A 124 -16.65 0.99 4.98
N GLU A 125 -17.86 1.49 4.75
CA GLU A 125 -18.70 1.06 3.63
C GLU A 125 -18.21 1.64 2.29
N TYR A 126 -18.22 0.81 1.24
CA TYR A 126 -17.90 1.20 -0.12
C TYR A 126 -18.84 0.53 -1.11
N GLY A 127 -19.85 1.23 -1.56
CA GLY A 127 -20.88 0.68 -2.44
C GLY A 127 -21.58 -0.55 -1.86
N LYS A 128 -21.38 -1.73 -2.44
CA LYS A 128 -21.90 -3.02 -1.94
C LYS A 128 -20.99 -3.67 -0.88
N ILE A 129 -19.78 -3.19 -0.72
CA ILE A 129 -18.83 -3.70 0.28
C ILE A 129 -19.20 -3.08 1.64
N VAL A 130 -19.65 -3.89 2.59
CA VAL A 130 -20.10 -3.43 3.91
C VAL A 130 -18.94 -2.94 4.78
N ASN A 131 -17.77 -3.53 4.64
CA ASN A 131 -16.55 -3.14 5.35
C ASN A 131 -15.34 -3.40 4.45
N SER A 132 -14.73 -2.33 3.98
CA SER A 132 -13.62 -2.37 3.02
C SER A 132 -12.37 -3.01 3.60
N GLU A 133 -12.09 -2.79 4.89
CA GLU A 133 -10.93 -3.35 5.57
C GLU A 133 -11.04 -4.87 5.65
N ASP A 134 -12.18 -5.38 6.11
CA ASP A 134 -12.38 -6.83 6.23
C ASP A 134 -12.43 -7.51 4.85
N TRP A 135 -13.02 -6.84 3.87
CA TRP A 135 -13.00 -7.32 2.49
C TRP A 135 -11.56 -7.46 1.99
N ARG A 136 -10.72 -6.43 2.12
CA ARG A 136 -9.32 -6.46 1.65
C ARG A 136 -8.48 -7.48 2.43
N LEU A 137 -8.64 -7.56 3.73
CA LEU A 137 -7.95 -8.56 4.55
C LEU A 137 -8.32 -10.00 4.12
N ASN A 138 -9.58 -10.25 3.76
CA ASN A 138 -10.01 -11.54 3.25
C ASN A 138 -9.46 -11.83 1.85
N GLN A 139 -9.29 -10.81 0.98
CA GLN A 139 -8.62 -11.00 -0.32
C GLN A 139 -7.16 -11.42 -0.13
N LEU A 140 -6.41 -10.73 0.72
CA LEU A 140 -5.00 -11.06 1.01
C LEU A 140 -4.84 -12.50 1.53
N LYS A 141 -5.76 -12.96 2.40
CA LYS A 141 -5.74 -14.34 2.94
C LYS A 141 -5.88 -15.41 1.86
N LYS A 142 -6.59 -15.14 0.75
CA LYS A 142 -6.68 -16.08 -0.38
C LYS A 142 -5.32 -16.39 -0.99
N PHE A 143 -4.35 -15.48 -0.84
CA PHE A 143 -2.99 -15.59 -1.34
C PHE A 143 -1.97 -15.95 -0.25
N ASN A 144 -2.44 -16.46 0.91
CA ASN A 144 -1.59 -16.78 2.07
C ASN A 144 -0.79 -15.58 2.60
N ILE A 145 -1.35 -14.37 2.50
CA ILE A 145 -0.78 -13.15 3.05
C ILE A 145 -1.57 -12.74 4.28
N ASP A 146 -0.89 -12.65 5.42
CA ASP A 146 -1.44 -12.19 6.69
C ASP A 146 -0.40 -11.32 7.40
N PHE A 147 -0.75 -10.05 7.59
CA PHE A 147 0.11 -9.07 8.27
C PHE A 147 -0.17 -8.96 9.77
N SER A 148 -1.13 -9.73 10.32
CA SER A 148 -1.63 -9.57 11.68
C SER A 148 -0.58 -9.80 12.77
N SER A 149 0.55 -10.42 12.46
CA SER A 149 1.66 -10.58 13.40
C SER A 149 2.34 -9.27 13.79
N ALA A 150 2.24 -8.22 12.95
CA ALA A 150 2.80 -6.92 13.23
C ALA A 150 1.86 -6.11 14.14
N PHE A 151 2.40 -5.63 15.28
CA PHE A 151 1.68 -4.76 16.23
C PHE A 151 0.33 -5.31 16.73
N HIS A 152 0.19 -6.63 16.82
CA HIS A 152 -1.06 -7.33 17.18
C HIS A 152 -1.66 -6.89 18.53
N GLN A 153 -0.85 -6.37 19.46
CA GLN A 153 -1.28 -5.94 20.79
C GLN A 153 -2.08 -4.62 20.78
N ILE A 154 -1.98 -3.84 19.69
CA ILE A 154 -2.60 -2.54 19.52
C ILE A 154 -3.45 -2.49 18.25
N ASN A 155 -4.51 -3.27 18.23
CA ASN A 155 -5.33 -3.49 17.02
C ASN A 155 -6.83 -3.57 17.40
N PRO A 156 -7.73 -2.80 16.75
CA PRO A 156 -7.47 -1.79 15.72
C PRO A 156 -7.05 -0.41 16.30
N ILE A 157 -6.45 0.45 15.45
CA ILE A 157 -6.15 1.86 15.77
C ILE A 157 -6.88 2.75 14.76
N ILE A 158 -7.84 3.55 15.23
CA ILE A 158 -8.48 4.58 14.41
C ILE A 158 -7.70 5.88 14.58
N LEU A 159 -7.25 6.48 13.45
CA LEU A 159 -6.40 7.68 13.44
C LEU A 159 -7.28 8.94 13.32
N THR A 160 -7.94 9.30 14.41
CA THR A 160 -8.88 10.43 14.47
C THR A 160 -8.21 11.80 14.37
N GLU A 161 -6.90 11.88 14.48
CA GLU A 161 -6.09 13.08 14.26
C GLU A 161 -5.90 13.44 12.78
N ILE A 162 -6.22 12.52 11.88
CA ILE A 162 -6.24 12.73 10.42
C ILE A 162 -7.67 13.10 10.01
N ASN A 163 -7.81 14.00 9.02
CA ASN A 163 -9.12 14.36 8.51
C ASN A 163 -9.84 13.13 7.94
N PRO A 164 -11.15 12.97 8.24
CA PRO A 164 -11.91 11.86 7.65
C PRO A 164 -12.17 12.08 6.15
N TYR A 165 -12.31 10.98 5.42
CA TYR A 165 -12.86 10.96 4.07
C TYR A 165 -14.16 10.14 4.11
N ASN A 166 -15.23 10.61 3.46
CA ASN A 166 -16.57 10.00 3.52
C ASN A 166 -17.04 9.63 4.95
N SER A 167 -16.76 10.50 5.93
CA SER A 167 -17.06 10.32 7.37
C SER A 167 -16.28 9.19 8.06
N HIS A 168 -15.32 8.56 7.40
CA HIS A 168 -14.46 7.53 7.96
C HIS A 168 -13.02 8.02 8.12
N TYR A 169 -12.32 7.48 9.11
CA TYR A 169 -10.92 7.81 9.40
C TYR A 169 -9.98 6.75 8.86
N PRO A 170 -8.72 7.09 8.59
CA PRO A 170 -7.67 6.08 8.39
C PRO A 170 -7.63 5.14 9.60
N ILE A 171 -7.34 3.87 9.33
CA ILE A 171 -7.33 2.82 10.36
C ILE A 171 -6.17 1.85 10.14
N PHE A 172 -5.56 1.43 11.24
CA PHE A 172 -4.70 0.25 11.24
C PHE A 172 -5.50 -0.94 11.77
N LYS A 173 -5.62 -2.00 10.97
CA LYS A 173 -6.38 -3.20 11.30
C LYS A 173 -5.66 -4.46 10.79
N ASN A 174 -5.40 -5.40 11.70
CA ASN A 174 -4.77 -6.70 11.39
C ASN A 174 -3.50 -6.58 10.52
N GLY A 175 -2.61 -5.64 10.90
CA GLY A 175 -1.35 -5.44 10.21
C GLY A 175 -1.42 -4.67 8.89
N VAL A 176 -2.59 -4.14 8.54
CA VAL A 176 -2.77 -3.28 7.36
C VAL A 176 -3.17 -1.88 7.79
N LEU A 177 -2.44 -0.88 7.29
CA LEU A 177 -2.73 0.54 7.45
C LEU A 177 -3.52 1.02 6.23
N PHE A 178 -4.76 1.42 6.44
CA PHE A 178 -5.67 1.95 5.42
C PHE A 178 -5.64 3.47 5.52
N SER A 179 -5.16 4.15 4.48
CA SER A 179 -5.02 5.60 4.54
C SER A 179 -6.31 6.34 4.17
N ASN A 180 -7.33 5.67 3.68
CA ASN A 180 -8.62 6.27 3.35
C ASN A 180 -8.47 7.49 2.42
N HIS A 181 -7.72 7.35 1.32
CA HIS A 181 -7.34 8.41 0.38
C HIS A 181 -6.54 9.58 0.96
N GLN A 182 -6.19 9.54 2.25
CA GLN A 182 -5.30 10.56 2.81
C GLN A 182 -3.84 10.32 2.38
N PRO A 183 -2.99 11.36 2.33
CA PRO A 183 -1.58 11.20 2.00
C PRO A 183 -0.91 10.17 2.92
N LYS A 184 -0.29 9.14 2.34
CA LYS A 184 0.32 8.05 3.13
C LYS A 184 1.33 8.54 4.16
N GLY A 185 2.10 9.60 3.85
CA GLY A 185 3.08 10.16 4.80
C GLY A 185 2.46 10.72 6.07
N GLU A 186 1.33 11.45 5.98
CA GLU A 186 0.61 11.99 7.13
C GLU A 186 0.05 10.87 8.00
N VAL A 187 -0.62 9.89 7.36
CA VAL A 187 -1.18 8.72 8.04
C VAL A 187 -0.08 7.90 8.72
N PHE A 188 1.09 7.78 8.08
CA PHE A 188 2.24 7.09 8.63
C PHE A 188 2.79 7.77 9.90
N ILE A 189 2.91 9.11 9.91
CA ILE A 189 3.33 9.87 11.10
C ILE A 189 2.35 9.62 12.26
N ALA A 190 1.05 9.74 11.99
CA ALA A 190 0.02 9.50 12.99
C ALA A 190 0.08 8.07 13.55
N PHE A 191 0.21 7.08 12.66
CA PHE A 191 0.35 5.68 13.06
C PHE A 191 1.55 5.45 13.97
N LEU A 192 2.76 5.93 13.61
CA LEU A 192 3.95 5.79 14.44
C LEU A 192 3.77 6.47 15.81
N GLY A 193 3.12 7.62 15.85
CA GLY A 193 2.79 8.32 17.10
C GLY A 193 1.89 7.47 18.01
N ARG A 194 0.88 6.79 17.44
CA ARG A 194 -0.06 5.94 18.19
C ARG A 194 0.56 4.66 18.73
N ILE A 195 1.47 4.04 17.97
CA ILE A 195 2.16 2.83 18.44
C ILE A 195 3.33 3.13 19.39
N GLY A 196 3.75 4.39 19.49
CA GLY A 196 4.86 4.80 20.37
C GLY A 196 6.20 4.15 19.98
N TRP A 197 6.39 3.77 18.72
CA TRP A 197 7.61 3.14 18.24
C TRP A 197 8.12 3.83 16.98
N LYS A 198 9.44 3.92 16.87
CA LYS A 198 10.12 4.55 15.74
C LYS A 198 11.15 3.57 15.17
N PRO A 199 10.99 3.11 13.91
CA PRO A 199 12.00 2.28 13.28
C PRO A 199 13.27 3.09 12.98
N CYS A 200 14.40 2.41 12.87
CA CYS A 200 15.63 3.03 12.40
C CYS A 200 15.67 3.16 10.87
N LYS A 201 15.00 2.23 10.16
CA LYS A 201 14.97 2.13 8.70
C LYS A 201 13.60 1.67 8.22
N ILE A 202 13.14 2.24 7.10
CA ILE A 202 11.92 1.86 6.39
C ILE A 202 12.29 1.40 4.99
N LEU A 203 11.76 0.24 4.59
CA LEU A 203 11.62 -0.15 3.19
C LEU A 203 10.15 -0.01 2.81
N PHE A 204 9.86 0.67 1.71
CA PHE A 204 8.49 0.82 1.21
C PHE A 204 8.42 0.51 -0.27
N MET A 205 7.60 -0.47 -0.66
CA MET A 205 7.28 -0.82 -2.04
C MET A 205 5.88 -0.34 -2.39
N ASP A 206 5.77 0.43 -3.47
CA ASP A 206 4.52 1.07 -3.92
C ASP A 206 4.59 1.32 -5.44
N ASP A 207 3.49 1.16 -6.16
CA ASP A 207 3.40 1.48 -7.60
C ASP A 207 3.28 2.98 -7.86
N SER A 208 2.99 3.78 -6.82
CA SER A 208 2.84 5.22 -6.90
C SER A 208 4.06 5.97 -6.39
N ILE A 209 4.78 6.65 -7.30
CA ILE A 209 5.90 7.51 -6.94
C ILE A 209 5.51 8.65 -5.98
N ASP A 210 4.27 9.14 -6.07
CA ASP A 210 3.79 10.23 -5.21
C ASP A 210 3.59 9.74 -3.77
N GLN A 211 3.09 8.52 -3.58
CA GLN A 211 2.97 7.91 -2.25
C GLN A 211 4.33 7.61 -1.64
N LEU A 212 5.28 7.12 -2.44
CA LEU A 212 6.67 6.93 -2.00
C LEU A 212 7.29 8.24 -1.50
N LYS A 213 7.18 9.33 -2.27
CA LYS A 213 7.66 10.67 -1.88
C LYS A 213 6.96 11.22 -0.63
N SER A 214 5.66 10.93 -0.48
CA SER A 214 4.90 11.31 0.70
C SER A 214 5.48 10.66 1.96
N VAL A 215 5.74 9.34 1.92
CA VAL A 215 6.32 8.59 3.07
C VAL A 215 7.80 8.92 3.25
N GLU A 216 8.57 9.14 2.18
CA GLU A 216 9.97 9.62 2.26
C GLU A 216 10.05 10.94 3.04
N SER A 217 9.17 11.89 2.71
CA SER A 217 9.12 13.19 3.40
C SER A 217 8.80 13.03 4.89
N ALA A 218 7.86 12.13 5.23
CA ALA A 218 7.52 11.79 6.61
C ALA A 218 8.69 11.14 7.34
N ALA A 219 9.36 10.17 6.72
CA ALA A 219 10.53 9.50 7.28
C ALA A 219 11.67 10.49 7.54
N LYS A 220 11.94 11.41 6.59
CA LYS A 220 12.93 12.48 6.75
C LYS A 220 12.60 13.39 7.91
N ALA A 221 11.35 13.82 8.06
CA ALA A 221 10.91 14.67 9.17
C ALA A 221 11.10 13.98 10.54
N LEU A 222 10.94 12.66 10.57
CA LEU A 222 11.15 11.85 11.77
C LEU A 222 12.61 11.42 11.98
N GLY A 223 13.52 11.70 11.04
CA GLY A 223 14.91 11.25 11.10
C GLY A 223 15.04 9.73 11.01
N ILE A 224 14.27 9.11 10.10
CA ILE A 224 14.26 7.66 9.83
C ILE A 224 14.90 7.43 8.45
N GLU A 225 15.79 6.45 8.32
CA GLU A 225 16.36 6.04 7.04
C GLU A 225 15.23 5.47 6.16
N PHE A 226 15.17 5.90 4.89
CA PHE A 226 14.12 5.49 3.95
C PHE A 226 14.69 4.93 2.67
N ILE A 227 14.19 3.76 2.26
CA ILE A 227 14.41 3.20 0.92
C ILE A 227 13.05 2.88 0.30
N GLY A 228 12.72 3.60 -0.76
CA GLY A 228 11.52 3.38 -1.57
C GLY A 228 11.81 2.51 -2.78
N PHE A 229 10.82 1.70 -3.17
CA PHE A 229 10.83 0.90 -4.40
C PHE A 229 9.59 1.26 -5.20
N HIS A 230 9.79 2.05 -6.26
CA HIS A 230 8.75 2.35 -7.23
C HIS A 230 8.57 1.11 -8.12
N TYR A 231 7.57 0.30 -7.79
CA TYR A 231 7.34 -1.00 -8.43
C TYR A 231 6.45 -0.84 -9.66
N ILE A 232 7.06 -0.74 -10.83
CA ILE A 232 6.38 -0.49 -12.10
C ILE A 232 6.01 -1.77 -12.87
N ALA A 233 6.03 -2.93 -12.22
CA ALA A 233 5.73 -4.21 -12.87
C ALA A 233 4.35 -4.21 -13.53
N ALA A 234 3.31 -3.69 -12.87
CA ALA A 234 1.97 -3.62 -13.43
C ALA A 234 1.87 -2.85 -14.75
N GLU A 235 2.74 -1.86 -14.98
CA GLU A 235 2.78 -1.07 -16.22
C GLU A 235 3.62 -1.72 -17.31
N THR A 236 4.52 -2.64 -16.95
CA THR A 236 5.50 -3.25 -17.85
C THR A 236 5.15 -4.70 -18.23
N ILE A 237 4.24 -5.35 -17.51
CA ILE A 237 3.74 -6.69 -17.86
C ILE A 237 2.93 -6.57 -19.15
N PRO A 238 3.21 -7.42 -20.16
CA PRO A 238 2.39 -7.47 -21.37
C PRO A 238 0.92 -7.68 -21.03
N CYS A 239 0.07 -6.85 -21.59
CA CYS A 239 -1.37 -6.91 -21.36
C CYS A 239 -2.08 -7.07 -22.71
N GLU A 240 -2.67 -8.22 -22.93
CA GLU A 240 -3.44 -8.52 -24.14
C GLU A 240 -4.91 -8.15 -23.90
N LEU A 241 -5.24 -6.88 -24.13
CA LEU A 241 -6.61 -6.40 -24.02
C LEU A 241 -7.40 -6.71 -25.31
N ASP A 242 -8.45 -7.51 -25.19
CA ASP A 242 -9.52 -7.55 -26.19
C ASP A 242 -10.48 -6.39 -25.93
N GLU A 243 -10.41 -5.37 -26.77
CA GLU A 243 -11.24 -4.15 -26.66
C GLU A 243 -12.74 -4.44 -26.66
N LYS A 244 -13.19 -5.38 -27.51
CA LYS A 244 -14.62 -5.73 -27.62
C LYS A 244 -15.11 -6.43 -26.36
N LEU A 245 -14.29 -7.34 -25.84
CA LEU A 245 -14.59 -8.06 -24.60
C LEU A 245 -14.63 -7.07 -23.42
N GLY A 246 -13.63 -6.19 -23.30
CA GLY A 246 -13.57 -5.18 -22.25
C GLY A 246 -14.77 -4.21 -22.33
N GLU A 247 -15.12 -3.72 -23.51
CA GLU A 247 -16.33 -2.90 -23.68
C GLU A 247 -17.61 -3.64 -23.29
N PHE A 248 -17.73 -4.92 -23.65
CA PHE A 248 -18.86 -5.76 -23.24
C PHE A 248 -18.94 -5.90 -21.71
N GLN A 249 -17.82 -6.18 -21.04
CA GLN A 249 -17.74 -6.29 -19.59
C GLN A 249 -18.20 -5.00 -18.90
N PHE A 250 -17.67 -3.85 -19.31
CA PHE A 250 -18.07 -2.55 -18.73
C PHE A 250 -19.53 -2.19 -19.04
N ARG A 251 -20.03 -2.51 -20.22
CA ARG A 251 -21.44 -2.29 -20.57
C ARG A 251 -22.34 -3.15 -19.69
N ASN A 252 -22.02 -4.45 -19.55
CA ASN A 252 -22.75 -5.37 -18.67
C ASN A 252 -22.75 -4.87 -17.21
N LEU A 253 -21.61 -4.36 -16.73
CA LEU A 253 -21.52 -3.76 -15.41
C LEU A 253 -22.46 -2.56 -15.24
N VAL A 254 -22.49 -1.64 -16.21
CA VAL A 254 -23.30 -0.41 -16.12
C VAL A 254 -24.80 -0.70 -16.24
N GLU A 255 -25.20 -1.62 -17.13
CA GLU A 255 -26.58 -1.94 -17.46
C GLU A 255 -27.20 -2.96 -16.50
N HIS A 256 -26.42 -3.97 -16.08
CA HIS A 256 -26.91 -5.10 -15.30
C HIS A 256 -26.34 -5.21 -13.88
N GLU A 257 -25.44 -4.28 -13.50
CA GLU A 257 -24.78 -4.30 -12.19
C GLU A 257 -24.04 -5.63 -11.89
N ARG A 258 -23.42 -6.19 -12.90
CA ARG A 258 -22.68 -7.45 -12.82
C ARG A 258 -21.35 -7.34 -13.59
N TRP A 259 -20.25 -7.68 -12.93
CA TRP A 259 -18.97 -7.87 -13.58
C TRP A 259 -18.85 -9.32 -14.07
N LEU A 260 -18.45 -9.50 -15.31
CA LEU A 260 -18.17 -10.81 -15.88
C LEU A 260 -16.66 -10.96 -16.05
N PRO A 261 -15.97 -11.81 -15.26
CA PRO A 261 -14.56 -12.11 -15.50
C PRO A 261 -14.30 -12.60 -16.93
N ASP A 262 -13.07 -12.41 -17.45
CA ASP A 262 -12.70 -12.77 -18.83
C ASP A 262 -13.12 -14.18 -19.22
N ALA A 263 -12.95 -15.16 -18.31
CA ALA A 263 -13.33 -16.55 -18.56
C ALA A 263 -14.86 -16.77 -18.72
N GLU A 264 -15.66 -15.92 -18.09
CA GLU A 264 -17.13 -15.95 -18.21
C GLU A 264 -17.59 -15.14 -19.40
N ALA A 265 -17.07 -13.93 -19.58
CA ALA A 265 -17.45 -12.99 -20.64
C ALA A 265 -17.18 -13.56 -22.05
N LYS A 266 -16.12 -14.37 -22.23
CA LYS A 266 -15.79 -15.05 -23.50
C LYS A 266 -16.82 -16.10 -23.95
N LYS A 267 -17.80 -16.44 -23.11
CA LYS A 267 -18.84 -17.42 -23.46
C LYS A 267 -20.05 -16.77 -24.17
N PHE A 268 -20.10 -15.46 -24.18
CA PHE A 268 -21.15 -14.63 -24.80
C PHE A 268 -20.65 -13.99 -26.09
#